data_e02fd8ef6415ac4c1cef9a246c5a8d26
#
_entry.id   e02fd8ef6415ac4c1cef9a246c5a8d26
#
_cell.length_a   1.000
_cell.length_b   1.000
_cell.length_c   1.000
_cell.angle_alpha   90.00
_cell.angle_beta   90.00
_cell.angle_gamma   90.00
#
_symmetry.space_group_name_H-M   'P 1'
#
loop_
_entity.id
_entity.type
_entity.pdbx_description
1 polymer ?
#
loop_
_entity_poly.entity_id
_entity_poly.type
_entity_poly.pdbx_seq_one_letter_code
_entity_poly.pdbx_strand_id
1 'polypeptide(L)'
;MVTRRVAAARRRRVVVLASVLVVVVAGGVWLSRDEDAPVVVERCTASGAGESTSMSPEQAANAATVVGIAVRRGLPARAATIAIATVVQESGLRNLDHGDRDSLGLFQQRPSQGWGSPEQVRDPVYATNKFYDGLVKVDGYRDLPVTEAAQAVQRSGFPLAYGDHEQEGRLVASALTGYTPGGFTCRLHPASAEPGEAGDDETPVPRAAAVRDALGVQVTPVAPAVVPGTTGHGLEYALGEGDDAVRTAWAVAGWAVASAERYGITEVSVDGSRWTRTSGGAWRTTATGVPPGGVQVRVAE
;
A
#
# COMPACT_ATOMS: atom_id res chain seq x y z
N MET A 1 70.37 19.07 -38.31
CA MET A 1 69.42 19.74 -37.33
C MET A 1 67.97 19.49 -37.65
N VAL A 2 67.58 18.89 -38.74
CA VAL A 2 66.14 18.65 -39.15
C VAL A 2 65.54 17.44 -38.52
N THR A 3 66.27 16.38 -38.22
CA THR A 3 65.76 15.11 -37.67
C THR A 3 65.24 15.16 -36.21
N ARG A 4 65.80 16.07 -35.39
CA ARG A 4 65.32 16.25 -33.99
C ARG A 4 63.97 16.94 -33.85
N ARG A 5 63.61 17.83 -34.79
CA ARG A 5 62.30 18.53 -34.76
C ARG A 5 61.12 17.65 -35.15
N VAL A 6 61.35 16.71 -36.07
CA VAL A 6 60.28 15.75 -36.48
C VAL A 6 59.91 14.74 -35.38
N ALA A 7 60.93 14.28 -34.61
CA ALA A 7 60.70 13.34 -33.48
C ALA A 7 59.92 14.01 -32.32
N ALA A 8 60.17 15.29 -32.03
CA ALA A 8 59.46 16.04 -30.99
C ALA A 8 57.99 16.31 -31.36
N ALA A 9 57.70 16.63 -32.63
CA ALA A 9 56.35 16.83 -33.12
C ALA A 9 55.52 15.52 -33.14
N ARG A 10 56.16 14.41 -33.45
CA ARG A 10 55.51 13.07 -33.42
C ARG A 10 55.18 12.62 -31.99
N ARG A 11 56.10 12.86 -31.02
CA ARG A 11 55.83 12.59 -29.60
C ARG A 11 54.73 13.46 -29.03
N ARG A 12 54.65 14.74 -29.37
CA ARG A 12 53.54 15.62 -28.92
C ARG A 12 52.18 15.18 -29.48
N ARG A 13 52.12 14.76 -30.77
CA ARG A 13 50.86 14.24 -31.37
C ARG A 13 50.40 12.94 -30.74
N VAL A 14 51.32 12.02 -30.41
CA VAL A 14 50.98 10.75 -29.72
C VAL A 14 50.49 11.01 -28.29
N VAL A 15 51.14 11.92 -27.55
CA VAL A 15 50.71 12.27 -26.17
C VAL A 15 49.32 12.95 -26.18
N VAL A 16 49.05 13.86 -27.11
CA VAL A 16 47.74 14.52 -27.22
C VAL A 16 46.65 13.54 -27.65
N LEU A 17 46.91 12.62 -28.57
CA LEU A 17 45.96 11.57 -28.96
C LEU A 17 45.69 10.59 -27.81
N ALA A 18 46.70 10.20 -27.02
CA ALA A 18 46.53 9.34 -25.86
C ALA A 18 45.73 10.04 -24.75
N SER A 19 45.95 11.34 -24.54
CA SER A 19 45.21 12.12 -23.55
C SER A 19 43.72 12.29 -23.94
N VAL A 20 43.45 12.54 -25.23
CA VAL A 20 42.08 12.64 -25.74
C VAL A 20 41.36 11.30 -25.65
N LEU A 21 42.05 10.17 -25.95
CA LEU A 21 41.46 8.83 -25.83
C LEU A 21 41.13 8.49 -24.38
N VAL A 22 41.99 8.83 -23.41
CA VAL A 22 41.75 8.60 -21.98
C VAL A 22 40.56 9.43 -21.48
N VAL A 23 40.43 10.69 -21.94
CA VAL A 23 39.28 11.55 -21.55
C VAL A 23 37.98 11.02 -22.16
N VAL A 24 37.99 10.56 -23.42
CA VAL A 24 36.82 9.98 -24.05
C VAL A 24 36.40 8.64 -23.41
N VAL A 25 37.37 7.79 -23.08
CA VAL A 25 37.09 6.52 -22.38
C VAL A 25 36.62 6.77 -20.92
N ALA A 26 37.28 7.71 -20.21
CA ALA A 26 36.85 8.09 -18.85
C ALA A 26 35.46 8.76 -18.85
N GLY A 27 35.20 9.65 -19.82
CA GLY A 27 33.91 10.28 -20.01
C GLY A 27 32.82 9.29 -20.44
N GLY A 28 33.15 8.36 -21.34
CA GLY A 28 32.23 7.28 -21.74
C GLY A 28 31.88 6.32 -20.60
N VAL A 29 32.85 5.97 -19.76
CA VAL A 29 32.63 5.16 -18.55
C VAL A 29 31.84 5.91 -17.48
N TRP A 30 31.96 7.26 -17.42
CA TRP A 30 31.19 8.08 -16.50
C TRP A 30 29.73 8.25 -16.94
N LEU A 31 29.49 8.41 -18.26
CA LEU A 31 28.16 8.52 -18.84
C LEU A 31 27.40 7.18 -18.88
N SER A 32 28.08 6.04 -18.84
CA SER A 32 27.44 4.72 -18.82
C SER A 32 27.20 4.16 -17.41
N ARG A 33 27.54 4.92 -16.35
CA ARG A 33 27.35 4.45 -14.96
C ARG A 33 25.97 4.76 -14.37
N ASP A 34 25.16 5.57 -15.04
CA ASP A 34 23.84 5.95 -14.54
C ASP A 34 22.67 5.16 -15.15
N GLU A 35 22.92 4.20 -16.06
CA GLU A 35 21.84 3.47 -16.74
C GLU A 35 21.48 2.10 -16.15
N ASP A 36 22.17 1.59 -15.12
CA ASP A 36 21.94 0.26 -14.56
C ASP A 36 21.44 0.27 -13.10
N ALA A 37 20.80 1.34 -12.64
CA ALA A 37 20.02 1.24 -11.41
C ALA A 37 18.83 0.28 -11.69
N PRO A 38 18.71 -0.85 -10.96
CA PRO A 38 17.61 -1.77 -11.22
C PRO A 38 16.29 -1.04 -11.07
N VAL A 39 15.50 -1.02 -12.14
CA VAL A 39 14.15 -0.43 -12.10
C VAL A 39 13.37 -1.17 -11.02
N VAL A 40 13.13 -0.52 -9.90
CA VAL A 40 12.29 -1.07 -8.84
C VAL A 40 10.86 -1.01 -9.33
N VAL A 41 10.29 -2.15 -9.72
CA VAL A 41 8.85 -2.23 -9.96
C VAL A 41 8.15 -2.22 -8.61
N GLU A 42 7.41 -1.15 -8.33
CA GLU A 42 6.61 -1.05 -7.11
C GLU A 42 5.51 -2.09 -7.10
N ARG A 43 5.43 -2.83 -6.01
CA ARG A 43 4.48 -3.92 -5.86
C ARG A 43 4.20 -4.21 -4.40
N CYS A 44 2.94 -4.44 -4.08
CA CYS A 44 2.50 -4.98 -2.81
C CYS A 44 2.09 -6.44 -2.97
N THR A 45 2.28 -7.24 -1.94
CA THR A 45 2.01 -8.69 -1.95
C THR A 45 1.31 -9.07 -0.65
N ALA A 46 0.20 -9.80 -0.78
CA ALA A 46 -0.43 -10.53 0.31
C ALA A 46 -0.04 -12.00 0.19
N SER A 47 0.42 -12.61 1.27
CA SER A 47 0.88 -14.00 1.29
C SER A 47 0.41 -14.75 2.54
N GLY A 48 0.19 -16.03 2.40
CA GLY A 48 -0.20 -16.93 3.47
C GLY A 48 -0.34 -18.37 2.99
N ALA A 49 -0.08 -19.35 3.85
CA ALA A 49 -0.22 -20.78 3.56
C ALA A 49 0.52 -21.25 2.28
N GLY A 50 1.64 -20.61 1.93
CA GLY A 50 2.44 -20.96 0.74
C GLY A 50 1.94 -20.34 -0.56
N GLU A 51 0.89 -19.54 -0.52
CA GLU A 51 0.30 -18.84 -1.66
C GLU A 51 0.50 -17.33 -1.55
N SER A 52 0.42 -16.62 -2.67
CA SER A 52 0.52 -15.17 -2.69
C SER A 52 -0.25 -14.55 -3.86
N THR A 53 -0.70 -13.31 -3.65
CA THR A 53 -1.23 -12.45 -4.70
C THR A 53 -0.51 -11.11 -4.66
N SER A 54 -0.41 -10.44 -5.81
CA SER A 54 0.31 -9.17 -5.94
C SER A 54 -0.57 -8.11 -6.57
N MET A 55 -0.36 -6.86 -6.14
CA MET A 55 -1.15 -5.72 -6.58
C MET A 55 -0.29 -4.45 -6.64
N SER A 56 -0.79 -3.41 -7.30
CA SER A 56 -0.16 -2.09 -7.28
C SER A 56 -0.29 -1.42 -5.90
N PRO A 57 0.54 -0.39 -5.59
CA PRO A 57 0.38 0.37 -4.36
C PRO A 57 -0.99 1.04 -4.20
N GLU A 58 -1.59 1.51 -5.29
CA GLU A 58 -2.95 2.06 -5.29
C GLU A 58 -3.99 1.01 -4.88
N GLN A 59 -3.94 -0.17 -5.51
CA GLN A 59 -4.83 -1.29 -5.18
C GLN A 59 -4.64 -1.74 -3.73
N ALA A 60 -3.40 -1.76 -3.24
CA ALA A 60 -3.08 -2.10 -1.85
C ALA A 60 -3.71 -1.12 -0.85
N ALA A 61 -3.61 0.17 -1.11
CA ALA A 61 -4.22 1.21 -0.27
C ALA A 61 -5.76 1.10 -0.25
N ASN A 62 -6.37 0.78 -1.38
CA ASN A 62 -7.81 0.55 -1.47
C ASN A 62 -8.23 -0.75 -0.73
N ALA A 63 -7.45 -1.83 -0.88
CA ALA A 63 -7.68 -3.07 -0.12
C ALA A 63 -7.55 -2.84 1.39
N ALA A 64 -6.55 -2.04 1.82
CA ALA A 64 -6.37 -1.66 3.21
C ALA A 64 -7.57 -0.88 3.77
N THR A 65 -8.14 0.04 2.99
CA THR A 65 -9.38 0.74 3.36
C THR A 65 -10.54 -0.24 3.55
N VAL A 66 -10.77 -1.14 2.59
CA VAL A 66 -11.86 -2.12 2.64
C VAL A 66 -11.72 -3.04 3.86
N VAL A 67 -10.55 -3.65 4.06
CA VAL A 67 -10.32 -4.59 5.17
C VAL A 67 -10.26 -3.85 6.51
N GLY A 68 -9.62 -2.69 6.55
CA GLY A 68 -9.52 -1.88 7.76
C GLY A 68 -10.89 -1.53 8.35
N ILE A 69 -11.85 -1.16 7.50
CA ILE A 69 -13.23 -0.87 7.93
C ILE A 69 -13.91 -2.12 8.52
N ALA A 70 -13.63 -3.33 8.00
CA ALA A 70 -14.11 -4.55 8.65
C ALA A 70 -13.55 -4.73 10.06
N VAL A 71 -12.22 -4.48 10.23
CA VAL A 71 -11.54 -4.51 11.54
C VAL A 71 -12.18 -3.50 12.49
N ARG A 72 -12.33 -2.24 12.06
CA ARG A 72 -12.93 -1.17 12.85
C ARG A 72 -14.37 -1.48 13.30
N ARG A 73 -15.13 -2.17 12.46
CA ARG A 73 -16.52 -2.58 12.74
C ARG A 73 -16.62 -3.89 13.56
N GLY A 74 -15.50 -4.51 13.91
CA GLY A 74 -15.47 -5.81 14.59
C GLY A 74 -16.07 -6.95 13.77
N LEU A 75 -16.04 -6.82 12.42
CA LEU A 75 -16.52 -7.86 11.53
C LEU A 75 -15.48 -9.00 11.41
N PRO A 76 -15.91 -10.25 11.20
CA PRO A 76 -14.96 -11.35 11.00
C PRO A 76 -14.17 -11.20 9.69
N ALA A 77 -12.99 -11.82 9.60
CA ALA A 77 -12.18 -11.83 8.38
C ALA A 77 -12.95 -12.33 7.15
N ARG A 78 -13.96 -13.20 7.33
CA ARG A 78 -14.86 -13.64 6.25
C ARG A 78 -15.58 -12.47 5.58
N ALA A 79 -16.01 -11.46 6.33
CA ALA A 79 -16.63 -10.27 5.74
C ALA A 79 -15.63 -9.52 4.84
N ALA A 80 -14.38 -9.38 5.28
CA ALA A 80 -13.32 -8.78 4.48
C ALA A 80 -13.01 -9.61 3.22
N THR A 81 -12.99 -10.96 3.34
CA THR A 81 -12.82 -11.84 2.17
C THR A 81 -13.90 -11.60 1.11
N ILE A 82 -15.18 -11.54 1.53
CA ILE A 82 -16.31 -11.28 0.62
C ILE A 82 -16.17 -9.91 -0.02
N ALA A 83 -15.84 -8.88 0.77
CA ALA A 83 -15.70 -7.51 0.26
C ALA A 83 -14.53 -7.38 -0.74
N ILE A 84 -13.36 -7.99 -0.46
CA ILE A 84 -12.22 -7.97 -1.38
C ILE A 84 -12.55 -8.71 -2.68
N ALA A 85 -13.12 -9.91 -2.60
CA ALA A 85 -13.55 -10.64 -3.81
C ALA A 85 -14.54 -9.81 -4.63
N THR A 86 -15.44 -9.06 -3.96
CA THR A 86 -16.37 -8.16 -4.63
C THR A 86 -15.64 -7.04 -5.35
N VAL A 87 -14.78 -6.27 -4.67
CA VAL A 87 -14.10 -5.13 -5.30
C VAL A 87 -13.08 -5.54 -6.36
N VAL A 88 -12.49 -6.74 -6.25
CA VAL A 88 -11.65 -7.28 -7.32
C VAL A 88 -12.49 -7.50 -8.58
N GLN A 89 -13.66 -8.14 -8.46
CA GLN A 89 -14.57 -8.36 -9.58
C GLN A 89 -15.13 -7.05 -10.16
N GLU A 90 -15.53 -6.11 -9.32
CA GLU A 90 -16.22 -4.90 -9.76
C GLU A 90 -15.30 -3.86 -10.40
N SER A 91 -14.07 -3.70 -9.87
CA SER A 91 -13.18 -2.61 -10.28
C SER A 91 -11.71 -2.99 -10.36
N GLY A 92 -11.34 -4.24 -10.04
CA GLY A 92 -9.94 -4.62 -9.87
C GLY A 92 -9.26 -3.82 -8.76
N LEU A 93 -9.94 -3.54 -7.65
CA LEU A 93 -9.43 -2.71 -6.53
C LEU A 93 -9.10 -1.26 -6.93
N ARG A 94 -9.70 -0.72 -7.99
CA ARG A 94 -9.51 0.67 -8.44
C ARG A 94 -10.75 1.51 -8.15
N ASN A 95 -10.53 2.73 -7.68
CA ASN A 95 -11.64 3.66 -7.42
C ASN A 95 -12.05 4.38 -8.71
N LEU A 96 -12.82 3.70 -9.56
CA LEU A 96 -13.18 4.16 -10.90
C LEU A 96 -14.20 5.31 -10.85
N ASP A 97 -14.03 6.29 -11.74
CA ASP A 97 -14.94 7.41 -11.96
C ASP A 97 -16.00 7.13 -13.04
N HIS A 98 -16.01 5.90 -13.55
CA HIS A 98 -16.90 5.41 -14.60
C HIS A 98 -17.22 3.92 -14.39
N GLY A 99 -18.26 3.43 -15.08
CA GLY A 99 -18.66 2.02 -15.08
C GLY A 99 -19.85 1.79 -15.99
N ASP A 100 -20.50 0.62 -15.86
CA ASP A 100 -21.75 0.38 -16.61
C ASP A 100 -22.84 1.30 -16.08
N ARG A 101 -23.48 2.01 -17.01
CA ARG A 101 -24.51 3.02 -16.73
C ARG A 101 -23.96 4.13 -15.81
N ASP A 102 -24.46 4.21 -14.57
CA ASP A 102 -24.03 5.19 -13.55
C ASP A 102 -23.25 4.55 -12.40
N SER A 103 -22.62 3.38 -12.63
CA SER A 103 -21.78 2.70 -11.64
C SER A 103 -20.47 3.43 -11.41
N LEU A 104 -20.07 3.58 -10.14
CA LEU A 104 -18.88 4.31 -9.73
C LEU A 104 -18.17 3.64 -8.56
N GLY A 105 -16.91 3.98 -8.40
CA GLY A 105 -16.09 3.63 -7.22
C GLY A 105 -15.62 2.19 -7.17
N LEU A 106 -15.10 1.80 -6.01
CA LEU A 106 -14.53 0.47 -5.76
C LEU A 106 -15.56 -0.66 -5.97
N PHE A 107 -16.80 -0.46 -5.54
CA PHE A 107 -17.86 -1.46 -5.56
C PHE A 107 -18.79 -1.34 -6.76
N GLN A 108 -18.50 -0.44 -7.71
CA GLN A 108 -19.37 -0.15 -8.86
C GLN A 108 -20.85 0.05 -8.44
N GLN A 109 -21.02 0.80 -7.35
CA GLN A 109 -22.32 1.13 -6.79
C GLN A 109 -23.01 2.21 -7.64
N ARG A 110 -24.34 2.09 -7.79
CA ARG A 110 -25.11 2.97 -8.67
C ARG A 110 -25.93 3.98 -7.87
N PRO A 111 -25.68 5.31 -8.05
CA PRO A 111 -26.49 6.36 -7.43
C PRO A 111 -27.99 6.21 -7.73
N SER A 112 -28.34 5.88 -8.98
CA SER A 112 -29.74 5.67 -9.38
C SER A 112 -30.44 4.51 -8.67
N GLN A 113 -29.68 3.62 -8.00
CA GLN A 113 -30.23 2.50 -7.22
C GLN A 113 -30.19 2.74 -5.70
N GLY A 114 -29.95 3.98 -5.27
CA GLY A 114 -30.02 4.37 -3.87
C GLY A 114 -28.78 4.04 -3.03
N TRP A 115 -27.62 3.78 -3.67
CA TRP A 115 -26.37 3.54 -2.97
C TRP A 115 -25.77 4.81 -2.36
N GLY A 116 -26.14 6.00 -2.82
CA GLY A 116 -25.65 7.30 -2.39
C GLY A 116 -25.54 8.28 -3.54
N SER A 117 -25.01 9.49 -3.29
CA SER A 117 -24.68 10.42 -4.37
C SER A 117 -23.44 9.94 -5.16
N PRO A 118 -23.16 10.46 -6.35
CA PRO A 118 -21.94 10.15 -7.09
C PRO A 118 -20.65 10.37 -6.27
N GLU A 119 -20.59 11.43 -5.49
CA GLU A 119 -19.44 11.74 -4.62
C GLU A 119 -19.30 10.70 -3.49
N GLN A 120 -20.44 10.31 -2.89
CA GLN A 120 -20.48 9.33 -1.81
C GLN A 120 -20.02 7.94 -2.27
N VAL A 121 -20.52 7.44 -3.41
CA VAL A 121 -20.14 6.10 -3.90
C VAL A 121 -18.70 6.05 -4.43
N ARG A 122 -18.11 7.22 -4.74
CA ARG A 122 -16.69 7.38 -5.05
C ARG A 122 -15.80 7.56 -3.82
N ASP A 123 -16.37 7.84 -2.65
CA ASP A 123 -15.60 7.79 -1.40
C ASP A 123 -15.41 6.32 -0.96
N PRO A 124 -14.17 5.79 -0.95
CA PRO A 124 -13.91 4.40 -0.58
C PRO A 124 -14.40 4.03 0.82
N VAL A 125 -14.37 4.96 1.77
CA VAL A 125 -14.83 4.73 3.14
C VAL A 125 -16.35 4.61 3.19
N TYR A 126 -17.06 5.53 2.54
CA TYR A 126 -18.52 5.49 2.45
C TYR A 126 -19.00 4.23 1.73
N ALA A 127 -18.47 3.97 0.53
CA ALA A 127 -18.87 2.84 -0.30
C ALA A 127 -18.65 1.49 0.41
N THR A 128 -17.51 1.35 1.11
CA THR A 128 -17.22 0.15 1.90
C THR A 128 -18.18 -0.01 3.07
N ASN A 129 -18.49 1.06 3.79
CA ASN A 129 -19.46 1.00 4.88
C ASN A 129 -20.84 0.59 4.35
N LYS A 130 -21.28 1.13 3.21
CA LYS A 130 -22.54 0.76 2.58
C LYS A 130 -22.58 -0.71 2.17
N PHE A 131 -21.49 -1.24 1.62
CA PHE A 131 -21.38 -2.66 1.32
C PHE A 131 -21.54 -3.51 2.58
N TYR A 132 -20.82 -3.20 3.66
CA TYR A 132 -20.94 -3.93 4.91
C TYR A 132 -22.33 -3.79 5.58
N ASP A 133 -22.97 -2.62 5.45
CA ASP A 133 -24.36 -2.43 5.91
C ASP A 133 -25.34 -3.37 5.19
N GLY A 134 -25.08 -3.67 3.92
CA GLY A 134 -25.79 -4.69 3.17
C GLY A 134 -25.44 -6.09 3.61
N LEU A 135 -24.13 -6.39 3.71
CA LEU A 135 -23.63 -7.74 3.99
C LEU A 135 -24.09 -8.27 5.34
N VAL A 136 -24.07 -7.45 6.39
CA VAL A 136 -24.51 -7.88 7.74
C VAL A 136 -26.00 -8.22 7.84
N LYS A 137 -26.79 -7.84 6.83
CA LYS A 137 -28.21 -8.17 6.73
C LYS A 137 -28.49 -9.45 5.94
N VAL A 138 -27.45 -10.03 5.32
CA VAL A 138 -27.57 -11.31 4.61
C VAL A 138 -27.50 -12.42 5.65
N ASP A 139 -28.59 -13.13 5.85
CA ASP A 139 -28.66 -14.23 6.79
C ASP A 139 -27.60 -15.30 6.47
N GLY A 140 -26.82 -15.67 7.48
CA GLY A 140 -25.81 -16.71 7.35
C GLY A 140 -24.60 -16.33 6.44
N TYR A 141 -24.36 -15.06 6.11
CA TYR A 141 -23.28 -14.65 5.19
C TYR A 141 -21.90 -15.23 5.54
N ARG A 142 -21.69 -15.57 6.81
CA ARG A 142 -20.40 -16.13 7.29
C ARG A 142 -20.13 -17.53 6.72
N ASP A 143 -21.16 -18.28 6.46
CA ASP A 143 -21.13 -19.68 6.03
C ASP A 143 -21.51 -19.86 4.55
N LEU A 144 -22.10 -18.82 3.94
CA LEU A 144 -22.43 -18.83 2.51
C LEU A 144 -21.16 -18.85 1.65
N PRO A 145 -21.21 -19.45 0.43
CA PRO A 145 -20.21 -19.19 -0.61
C PRO A 145 -20.02 -17.69 -0.83
N VAL A 146 -18.78 -17.27 -1.11
CA VAL A 146 -18.46 -15.84 -1.36
C VAL A 146 -19.37 -15.27 -2.42
N THR A 147 -19.58 -16.03 -3.48
CA THR A 147 -20.40 -15.59 -4.61
C THR A 147 -21.87 -15.33 -4.22
N GLU A 148 -22.46 -16.16 -3.37
CA GLU A 148 -23.83 -15.98 -2.92
C GLU A 148 -23.98 -14.77 -1.98
N ALA A 149 -23.04 -14.62 -1.03
CA ALA A 149 -23.04 -13.48 -0.11
C ALA A 149 -22.82 -12.15 -0.84
N ALA A 150 -21.85 -12.08 -1.77
CA ALA A 150 -21.59 -10.90 -2.58
C ALA A 150 -22.78 -10.55 -3.48
N GLN A 151 -23.36 -11.55 -4.15
CA GLN A 151 -24.52 -11.38 -5.03
C GLN A 151 -25.75 -10.88 -4.28
N ALA A 152 -25.99 -11.35 -3.05
CA ALA A 152 -27.10 -10.89 -2.24
C ALA A 152 -27.05 -9.38 -1.95
N VAL A 153 -25.83 -8.82 -1.86
CA VAL A 153 -25.60 -7.38 -1.64
C VAL A 153 -25.61 -6.61 -2.98
N GLN A 154 -24.81 -7.05 -3.95
CA GLN A 154 -24.53 -6.31 -5.20
C GLN A 154 -25.64 -6.45 -6.25
N ARG A 155 -26.33 -7.59 -6.29
CA ARG A 155 -27.38 -7.88 -7.29
C ARG A 155 -26.90 -7.69 -8.74
N SER A 156 -25.66 -8.15 -8.99
CA SER A 156 -24.98 -8.07 -10.27
C SER A 156 -25.64 -8.93 -11.35
N GLY A 157 -25.41 -8.61 -12.61
CA GLY A 157 -25.79 -9.46 -13.76
C GLY A 157 -24.93 -10.72 -13.90
N PHE A 158 -23.79 -10.83 -13.17
CA PHE A 158 -22.84 -11.95 -13.25
C PHE A 158 -22.65 -12.60 -11.88
N PRO A 159 -23.66 -13.31 -11.35
CA PRO A 159 -23.70 -13.75 -9.97
C PRO A 159 -22.58 -14.71 -9.56
N LEU A 160 -21.99 -15.48 -10.47
CA LEU A 160 -20.98 -16.49 -10.16
C LEU A 160 -19.54 -15.94 -10.18
N ALA A 161 -19.30 -14.78 -10.79
CA ALA A 161 -17.97 -14.26 -11.01
C ALA A 161 -17.18 -13.93 -9.73
N TYR A 162 -17.85 -13.61 -8.62
CA TYR A 162 -17.18 -13.32 -7.35
C TYR A 162 -16.41 -14.50 -6.77
N GLY A 163 -16.83 -15.75 -7.09
CA GLY A 163 -16.19 -16.97 -6.61
C GLY A 163 -14.75 -17.13 -7.11
N ASP A 164 -14.47 -16.66 -8.30
CA ASP A 164 -13.13 -16.73 -8.91
C ASP A 164 -12.09 -15.91 -8.12
N HIS A 165 -12.53 -14.95 -7.31
CA HIS A 165 -11.68 -14.06 -6.51
C HIS A 165 -11.64 -14.44 -5.01
N GLU A 166 -12.26 -15.56 -4.61
CA GLU A 166 -12.31 -15.96 -3.18
C GLU A 166 -10.90 -16.21 -2.62
N GLN A 167 -10.03 -16.86 -3.39
CA GLN A 167 -8.66 -17.16 -2.97
C GLN A 167 -7.86 -15.86 -2.71
N GLU A 168 -7.88 -14.94 -3.65
CA GLU A 168 -7.25 -13.63 -3.51
C GLU A 168 -7.85 -12.85 -2.32
N GLY A 169 -9.17 -12.82 -2.23
CA GLY A 169 -9.88 -12.18 -1.12
C GLY A 169 -9.47 -12.74 0.24
N ARG A 170 -9.25 -14.05 0.35
CA ARG A 170 -8.83 -14.72 1.58
C ARG A 170 -7.41 -14.35 1.99
N LEU A 171 -6.47 -14.33 1.03
CA LEU A 171 -5.07 -13.95 1.29
C LEU A 171 -4.99 -12.50 1.78
N VAL A 172 -5.64 -11.58 1.07
CA VAL A 172 -5.64 -10.15 1.42
C VAL A 172 -6.33 -9.92 2.76
N ALA A 173 -7.50 -10.51 2.99
CA ALA A 173 -8.23 -10.38 4.24
C ALA A 173 -7.43 -10.94 5.42
N SER A 174 -6.84 -12.13 5.31
CA SER A 174 -6.05 -12.74 6.39
C SER A 174 -4.83 -11.89 6.76
N ALA A 175 -4.10 -11.38 5.77
CA ALA A 175 -2.93 -10.55 6.00
C ALA A 175 -3.29 -9.19 6.63
N LEU A 176 -4.31 -8.50 6.12
CA LEU A 176 -4.68 -7.15 6.57
C LEU A 176 -5.59 -7.13 7.81
N THR A 177 -6.19 -8.26 8.22
CA THR A 177 -6.88 -8.37 9.51
C THR A 177 -5.97 -8.84 10.65
N GLY A 178 -4.68 -9.09 10.36
CA GLY A 178 -3.67 -9.51 11.34
C GLY A 178 -3.67 -11.01 11.65
N TYR A 179 -4.48 -11.83 10.99
CA TYR A 179 -4.45 -13.30 11.17
C TYR A 179 -3.21 -13.96 10.55
N THR A 180 -2.55 -13.29 9.62
CA THR A 180 -1.25 -13.71 9.06
C THR A 180 -0.23 -12.60 9.34
N PRO A 181 0.44 -12.60 10.51
CA PRO A 181 1.47 -11.63 10.86
C PRO A 181 2.56 -11.53 9.79
N GLY A 182 2.88 -10.30 9.35
CA GLY A 182 3.85 -10.08 8.27
C GLY A 182 3.39 -10.55 6.88
N GLY A 183 2.18 -11.04 6.73
CA GLY A 183 1.64 -11.55 5.46
C GLY A 183 1.38 -10.48 4.40
N PHE A 184 1.38 -9.19 4.76
CA PHE A 184 1.29 -8.09 3.81
C PHE A 184 2.58 -7.29 3.75
N THR A 185 3.08 -7.05 2.54
CA THR A 185 4.30 -6.27 2.34
C THR A 185 4.26 -5.48 1.03
N CYS A 186 5.02 -4.38 0.96
CA CYS A 186 5.18 -3.58 -0.25
C CYS A 186 6.65 -3.32 -0.52
N ARG A 187 7.05 -3.45 -1.78
CA ARG A 187 8.32 -2.97 -2.31
C ARG A 187 8.06 -1.65 -3.03
N LEU A 188 8.62 -0.58 -2.53
CA LEU A 188 8.35 0.80 -2.99
C LEU A 188 9.66 1.53 -3.26
N HIS A 189 9.59 2.60 -4.04
CA HIS A 189 10.69 3.58 -4.14
C HIS A 189 10.85 4.35 -2.81
N PRO A 190 12.02 4.96 -2.55
CA PRO A 190 12.14 5.91 -1.45
C PRO A 190 11.02 6.95 -1.51
N ALA A 191 10.49 7.34 -0.35
CA ALA A 191 9.46 8.37 -0.31
C ALA A 191 10.04 9.69 -0.86
N SER A 192 9.30 10.36 -1.74
CA SER A 192 9.65 11.71 -2.17
C SER A 192 9.53 12.68 -0.99
N ALA A 193 10.43 13.68 -0.93
CA ALA A 193 10.33 14.76 0.06
C ALA A 193 9.14 15.70 -0.23
N GLU A 194 8.60 15.66 -1.45
CA GLU A 194 7.45 16.48 -1.83
C GLU A 194 6.20 16.00 -1.08
N PRO A 195 5.44 16.91 -0.42
CA PRO A 195 4.09 16.60 0.02
C PRO A 195 3.27 16.12 -1.18
N GLY A 196 2.50 15.04 -1.02
CA GLY A 196 1.56 14.64 -2.08
C GLY A 196 0.73 15.85 -2.51
N GLU A 197 0.43 15.93 -3.82
CA GLU A 197 -0.24 17.06 -4.45
C GLU A 197 -1.42 17.54 -3.60
N ALA A 198 -1.23 18.70 -2.95
CA ALA A 198 -2.32 19.44 -2.35
C ALA A 198 -3.09 20.08 -3.50
N GLY A 199 -4.40 19.88 -3.57
CA GLY A 199 -5.26 20.66 -4.47
C GLY A 199 -5.05 22.16 -4.21
N ASP A 200 -5.27 22.96 -5.23
CA ASP A 200 -4.82 24.35 -5.41
C ASP A 200 -5.13 25.37 -4.29
N ASP A 201 -5.70 24.97 -3.14
CA ASP A 201 -6.10 25.93 -2.07
C ASP A 201 -6.01 25.36 -0.63
N GLU A 202 -5.40 24.21 -0.36
CA GLU A 202 -5.27 23.67 0.99
C GLU A 202 -3.84 23.72 1.51
N THR A 203 -3.69 24.24 2.73
CA THR A 203 -2.44 24.13 3.49
C THR A 203 -2.06 22.66 3.60
N PRO A 204 -0.82 22.25 3.26
CA PRO A 204 -0.42 20.85 3.33
C PRO A 204 -0.65 20.27 4.71
N VAL A 205 -1.52 19.26 4.81
CA VAL A 205 -1.73 18.54 6.07
C VAL A 205 -0.46 17.74 6.37
N PRO A 206 0.16 17.88 7.56
CA PRO A 206 1.32 17.06 7.91
C PRO A 206 1.01 15.57 7.71
N ARG A 207 1.88 14.83 7.04
CA ARG A 207 1.68 13.40 6.72
C ARG A 207 1.28 12.56 7.93
N ALA A 208 1.88 12.82 9.09
CA ALA A 208 1.53 12.14 10.34
C ALA A 208 0.06 12.40 10.74
N ALA A 209 -0.46 13.60 10.54
CA ALA A 209 -1.87 13.92 10.82
C ALA A 209 -2.78 13.16 9.83
N ALA A 210 -2.45 13.13 8.55
CA ALA A 210 -3.20 12.38 7.54
C ALA A 210 -3.26 10.88 7.84
N VAL A 211 -2.14 10.27 8.27
CA VAL A 211 -2.08 8.87 8.70
C VAL A 211 -2.94 8.63 9.93
N ARG A 212 -2.82 9.50 10.96
CA ARG A 212 -3.63 9.40 12.18
C ARG A 212 -5.12 9.44 11.86
N ASP A 213 -5.55 10.41 11.07
CA ASP A 213 -6.96 10.62 10.75
C ASP A 213 -7.51 9.47 9.89
N ALA A 214 -6.75 8.99 8.91
CA ALA A 214 -7.13 7.84 8.10
C ALA A 214 -7.24 6.55 8.92
N LEU A 215 -6.25 6.23 9.78
CA LEU A 215 -6.31 5.08 10.69
C LEU A 215 -7.49 5.19 11.66
N GLY A 216 -7.73 6.39 12.20
CA GLY A 216 -8.87 6.66 13.08
C GLY A 216 -10.21 6.33 12.45
N VAL A 217 -10.38 6.61 11.18
CA VAL A 217 -11.63 6.35 10.44
C VAL A 217 -11.70 4.92 9.92
N GLN A 218 -10.57 4.32 9.50
CA GLN A 218 -10.58 3.07 8.75
C GLN A 218 -10.28 1.82 9.60
N VAL A 219 -9.46 1.90 10.66
CA VAL A 219 -8.98 0.69 11.36
C VAL A 219 -9.24 0.73 12.86
N THR A 220 -8.79 1.76 13.56
CA THR A 220 -8.85 1.81 15.02
C THR A 220 -9.23 3.20 15.53
N PRO A 221 -10.16 3.29 16.52
CA PRO A 221 -10.48 4.56 17.17
C PRO A 221 -9.41 5.01 18.19
N VAL A 222 -8.39 4.17 18.46
CA VAL A 222 -7.33 4.48 19.41
C VAL A 222 -6.48 5.61 18.86
N ALA A 223 -6.38 6.71 19.62
CA ALA A 223 -5.53 7.84 19.26
C ALA A 223 -4.05 7.47 19.50
N PRO A 224 -3.15 7.76 18.53
CA PRO A 224 -1.73 7.54 18.74
C PRO A 224 -1.08 8.62 19.58
N ALA A 225 0.02 8.27 20.26
CA ALA A 225 0.98 9.25 20.72
C ALA A 225 1.86 9.73 19.55
N VAL A 226 2.13 11.03 19.49
CA VAL A 226 3.10 11.59 18.53
C VAL A 226 4.49 11.49 19.14
N VAL A 227 5.39 10.73 18.49
CA VAL A 227 6.75 10.52 18.97
C VAL A 227 7.73 11.28 18.07
N PRO A 228 8.53 12.20 18.62
CA PRO A 228 9.59 12.85 17.86
C PRO A 228 10.62 11.81 17.36
N GLY A 229 11.01 11.89 16.11
CA GLY A 229 12.01 11.00 15.52
C GLY A 229 13.18 11.79 14.92
N THR A 230 14.32 11.11 14.73
CA THR A 230 15.51 11.68 14.07
C THR A 230 15.35 11.84 12.57
N THR A 231 14.31 11.21 11.97
CA THR A 231 14.03 11.20 10.53
C THR A 231 12.53 11.31 10.25
N GLY A 232 11.84 12.25 10.91
CA GLY A 232 10.41 12.47 10.71
C GLY A 232 9.56 12.18 11.95
N HIS A 233 8.26 12.45 11.84
CA HIS A 233 7.30 12.23 12.92
C HIS A 233 6.87 10.76 12.98
N GLY A 234 6.86 10.20 14.19
CA GLY A 234 6.34 8.87 14.48
C GLY A 234 4.96 8.94 15.14
N LEU A 235 4.12 7.98 14.81
CA LEU A 235 2.86 7.71 15.50
C LEU A 235 3.01 6.38 16.23
N GLU A 236 2.70 6.36 17.52
CA GLU A 236 2.74 5.14 18.33
C GLU A 236 1.33 4.82 18.84
N TYR A 237 0.88 3.62 18.54
CA TYR A 237 -0.42 3.08 18.94
C TYR A 237 -0.21 2.03 20.02
N ALA A 238 -0.92 2.15 21.14
CA ALA A 238 -1.04 1.14 22.18
C ALA A 238 -2.46 0.56 22.13
N LEU A 239 -2.60 -0.66 21.60
CA LEU A 239 -3.91 -1.27 21.33
C LEU A 239 -4.37 -2.20 22.46
N GLY A 240 -3.60 -2.29 23.53
CA GLY A 240 -3.89 -3.13 24.69
C GLY A 240 -2.98 -4.35 24.79
N GLU A 241 -3.42 -5.34 25.54
CA GLU A 241 -2.68 -6.58 25.81
C GLU A 241 -3.48 -7.81 25.35
N GLY A 242 -2.79 -8.92 25.12
CA GLY A 242 -3.36 -10.20 24.71
C GLY A 242 -3.46 -10.38 23.19
N ASP A 243 -3.90 -11.57 22.78
CA ASP A 243 -3.86 -12.01 21.38
C ASP A 243 -4.68 -11.13 20.44
N ASP A 244 -5.82 -10.62 20.89
CA ASP A 244 -6.66 -9.71 20.08
C ASP A 244 -5.99 -8.36 19.86
N ALA A 245 -5.27 -7.84 20.86
CA ALA A 245 -4.50 -6.60 20.71
C ALA A 245 -3.31 -6.79 19.75
N VAL A 246 -2.57 -7.89 19.87
CA VAL A 246 -1.48 -8.27 18.96
C VAL A 246 -2.01 -8.42 17.52
N ARG A 247 -3.13 -9.10 17.33
CA ARG A 247 -3.77 -9.24 16.03
C ARG A 247 -4.18 -7.88 15.45
N THR A 248 -4.77 -7.01 16.26
CA THR A 248 -5.17 -5.67 15.83
C THR A 248 -3.93 -4.81 15.51
N ALA A 249 -2.83 -4.98 16.25
CA ALA A 249 -1.55 -4.33 15.96
C ALA A 249 -1.03 -4.74 14.58
N TRP A 250 -1.09 -6.03 14.24
CA TRP A 250 -0.74 -6.49 12.90
C TRP A 250 -1.69 -5.98 11.81
N ALA A 251 -2.99 -5.80 12.11
CA ALA A 251 -3.93 -5.17 11.16
C ALA A 251 -3.57 -3.69 10.90
N VAL A 252 -3.25 -2.91 11.94
CA VAL A 252 -2.77 -1.52 11.82
C VAL A 252 -1.45 -1.48 11.04
N ALA A 253 -0.51 -2.36 11.35
CA ALA A 253 0.77 -2.45 10.65
C ALA A 253 0.60 -2.82 9.17
N GLY A 254 -0.27 -3.78 8.86
CA GLY A 254 -0.61 -4.17 7.50
C GLY A 254 -1.26 -3.02 6.72
N TRP A 255 -2.20 -2.30 7.33
CA TRP A 255 -2.79 -1.10 6.75
C TRP A 255 -1.73 -0.03 6.45
N ALA A 256 -0.82 0.21 7.39
CA ALA A 256 0.24 1.21 7.24
C ALA A 256 1.18 0.87 6.08
N VAL A 257 1.60 -0.41 5.96
CA VAL A 257 2.43 -0.87 4.83
C VAL A 257 1.69 -0.76 3.49
N ALA A 258 0.42 -1.18 3.45
CA ALA A 258 -0.40 -1.13 2.24
C ALA A 258 -0.68 0.31 1.77
N SER A 259 -0.74 1.25 2.72
CA SER A 259 -0.99 2.68 2.47
C SER A 259 0.30 3.51 2.38
N ALA A 260 1.48 2.86 2.40
CA ALA A 260 2.76 3.55 2.54
C ALA A 260 3.07 4.49 1.36
N GLU A 261 2.64 4.15 0.14
CA GLU A 261 2.78 5.03 -1.02
C GLU A 261 1.92 6.28 -0.87
N ARG A 262 0.65 6.10 -0.52
CA ARG A 262 -0.34 7.19 -0.39
C ARG A 262 0.05 8.23 0.66
N TYR A 263 0.62 7.80 1.79
CA TYR A 263 0.88 8.66 2.94
C TYR A 263 2.38 8.92 3.21
N GLY A 264 3.27 8.46 2.34
CA GLY A 264 4.71 8.63 2.52
C GLY A 264 5.26 7.91 3.76
N ILE A 265 4.67 6.75 4.13
CA ILE A 265 5.15 5.95 5.26
C ILE A 265 6.49 5.32 4.89
N THR A 266 7.48 5.46 5.78
CA THR A 266 8.86 5.01 5.57
C THR A 266 9.23 3.79 6.39
N GLU A 267 8.63 3.62 7.57
CA GLU A 267 8.91 2.52 8.48
C GLU A 267 7.65 2.15 9.28
N VAL A 268 7.47 0.85 9.52
CA VAL A 268 6.46 0.30 10.42
C VAL A 268 7.12 -0.73 11.32
N SER A 269 6.92 -0.61 12.64
CA SER A 269 7.40 -1.54 13.65
C SER A 269 6.24 -2.10 14.47
N VAL A 270 6.21 -3.42 14.65
CA VAL A 270 5.16 -4.15 15.38
C VAL A 270 5.73 -5.49 15.87
N ASP A 271 5.44 -5.87 17.10
CA ASP A 271 5.69 -7.22 17.63
C ASP A 271 7.09 -7.78 17.28
N GLY A 272 8.15 -7.04 17.57
CA GLY A 272 9.53 -7.44 17.28
C GLY A 272 9.88 -7.52 15.79
N SER A 273 9.04 -7.03 14.90
CA SER A 273 9.24 -7.01 13.46
C SER A 273 9.25 -5.57 12.94
N ARG A 274 10.05 -5.32 11.90
CA ARG A 274 10.15 -4.04 11.23
C ARG A 274 10.08 -4.19 9.73
N TRP A 275 9.26 -3.38 9.11
CA TRP A 275 9.27 -3.13 7.67
C TRP A 275 9.82 -1.73 7.40
N THR A 276 10.65 -1.59 6.37
CA THR A 276 11.09 -0.28 5.89
C THR A 276 10.92 -0.20 4.38
N ARG A 277 10.61 0.97 3.89
CA ARG A 277 10.42 1.24 2.46
C ARG A 277 11.64 0.87 1.62
N THR A 278 12.84 1.06 2.17
CA THR A 278 14.13 0.82 1.51
C THR A 278 14.68 -0.61 1.67
N SER A 279 14.05 -1.47 2.47
CA SER A 279 14.52 -2.85 2.74
C SER A 279 14.14 -3.87 1.66
N GLY A 280 13.66 -3.42 0.51
CA GLY A 280 13.18 -4.31 -0.55
C GLY A 280 11.83 -4.95 -0.24
N GLY A 281 11.09 -4.41 0.75
CA GLY A 281 9.74 -4.83 1.09
C GLY A 281 9.65 -6.00 2.08
N ALA A 282 10.74 -6.48 2.65
CA ALA A 282 10.69 -7.60 3.59
C ALA A 282 10.52 -7.13 5.04
N TRP A 283 9.65 -7.81 5.78
CA TRP A 283 9.65 -7.74 7.24
C TRP A 283 10.92 -8.37 7.80
N ARG A 284 11.55 -7.73 8.78
CA ARG A 284 12.75 -8.20 9.44
C ARG A 284 12.54 -8.28 10.94
N THR A 285 12.89 -9.39 11.54
CA THR A 285 12.93 -9.51 13.01
C THR A 285 14.04 -8.62 13.57
N THR A 286 13.71 -7.75 14.50
CA THR A 286 14.64 -6.81 15.15
C THR A 286 14.09 -6.38 16.50
N ALA A 287 14.98 -5.97 17.40
CA ALA A 287 14.57 -5.32 18.64
C ALA A 287 13.96 -3.94 18.31
N THR A 288 12.66 -3.85 18.26
CA THR A 288 11.95 -2.61 17.89
C THR A 288 11.70 -1.68 19.07
N GLY A 289 11.76 -2.20 20.31
CA GLY A 289 11.32 -1.48 21.50
C GLY A 289 9.80 -1.28 21.59
N VAL A 290 9.03 -1.78 20.61
CA VAL A 290 7.56 -1.72 20.59
C VAL A 290 7.03 -2.95 21.33
N PRO A 291 6.21 -2.79 22.38
CA PRO A 291 5.66 -3.93 23.12
C PRO A 291 4.61 -4.69 22.28
N PRO A 292 4.28 -5.95 22.66
CA PRO A 292 3.14 -6.66 22.08
C PRO A 292 1.86 -5.81 22.16
N GLY A 293 1.06 -5.77 21.08
CA GLY A 293 -0.11 -4.89 20.99
C GLY A 293 0.22 -3.42 20.70
N GLY A 294 1.51 -3.08 20.54
CA GLY A 294 1.94 -1.75 20.09
C GLY A 294 2.29 -1.72 18.60
N VAL A 295 2.14 -0.55 17.97
CA VAL A 295 2.58 -0.29 16.60
C VAL A 295 3.22 1.09 16.52
N GLN A 296 4.36 1.18 15.85
CA GLN A 296 4.98 2.46 15.53
C GLN A 296 5.01 2.64 14.01
N VAL A 297 4.52 3.80 13.54
CA VAL A 297 4.50 4.18 12.12
C VAL A 297 5.31 5.46 11.94
N ARG A 298 6.26 5.49 11.03
CA ARG A 298 7.06 6.66 10.67
C ARG A 298 6.73 7.12 9.26
N VAL A 299 6.66 8.43 9.09
CA VAL A 299 6.40 9.07 7.79
C VAL A 299 7.60 9.91 7.36
N ALA A 300 7.76 10.10 6.04
CA ALA A 300 8.70 11.09 5.49
C ALA A 300 8.31 12.50 5.94
N GLU A 301 9.30 13.38 6.09
CA GLU A 301 9.12 14.83 6.34
C GLU A 301 8.73 15.57 5.08
#